data_920974fe5c09839d4badd3647867238b
#
_entry.id   920974fe5c09839d4badd3647867238b
#
_cell.length_a   1.000
_cell.length_b   1.000
_cell.length_c   1.000
_cell.angle_alpha   90.00
_cell.angle_beta   90.00
_cell.angle_gamma   90.00
#
_symmetry.space_group_name_H-M   'P 1'
#
loop_
_entity.id
_entity.type
_entity.pdbx_description
1 polymer ?
#
loop_
_entity_poly.entity_id
_entity_poly.type
_entity_poly.pdbx_seq_one_letter_code
_entity_poly.pdbx_strand_id
1 'polypeptide(L)'
;DRKWLCMAEYITYKFTGIRKAEFSLASRTMALDIKNKKWSEEILKDTDLEKNIFSELAESGEPAGAVCGKTAEKTGLSVKTTISTAGHDHMCGSAAAGLYDENGILNSTGTTEGLLFLRKEPGLGEKFFDSNFSNGIHVLKDFYTIYSSLPSAGYAIEWFRKKFDISEDEFYRMTENLYEKIMQKDYLPEAEGIFIPHLRGSGPPVRSIKTRALFYGITEGTTKEELLLIIFQGLCFELKNLLNSIEELTVQKFSEIKVIGSACRNRLWLKLKADILGRDIA
;
A
#
# COMPACT_ATOMS: atom_id res chain seq x y z
N ASP A 1 -15.97 28.74 14.80
CA ASP A 1 -15.10 28.50 13.66
C ASP A 1 -14.59 27.06 13.70
N ARG A 2 -15.12 26.18 12.83
CA ARG A 2 -14.74 24.76 12.77
C ARG A 2 -13.64 24.57 11.77
N LYS A 3 -12.62 23.72 12.10
CA LYS A 3 -11.52 23.38 11.22
C LYS A 3 -11.41 21.86 11.13
N TRP A 4 -11.16 21.36 9.95
CA TRP A 4 -10.90 19.95 9.70
C TRP A 4 -9.40 19.73 9.57
N LEU A 5 -8.86 18.73 10.25
CA LEU A 5 -7.45 18.36 10.22
C LEU A 5 -7.36 16.83 10.09
N CYS A 6 -6.52 16.33 9.21
CA CYS A 6 -6.13 14.93 9.28
C CYS A 6 -5.26 14.69 10.55
N MET A 7 -5.05 13.44 10.93
CA MET A 7 -4.33 13.15 12.18
C MET A 7 -2.91 13.72 12.21
N ALA A 8 -2.18 13.64 11.11
CA ALA A 8 -0.82 14.18 11.01
C ALA A 8 -0.82 15.72 11.15
N GLU A 9 -1.76 16.41 10.49
CA GLU A 9 -1.95 17.86 10.66
C GLU A 9 -2.31 18.23 12.08
N TYR A 10 -3.19 17.45 12.73
CA TYR A 10 -3.58 17.68 14.10
C TYR A 10 -2.39 17.56 15.06
N ILE A 11 -1.54 16.55 14.87
CA ILE A 11 -0.32 16.39 15.66
C ILE A 11 0.62 17.58 15.42
N THR A 12 0.88 17.94 14.17
CA THR A 12 1.70 19.11 13.79
C THR A 12 1.16 20.39 14.43
N TYR A 13 -0.16 20.61 14.37
CA TYR A 13 -0.82 21.74 15.04
C TYR A 13 -0.63 21.72 16.55
N LYS A 14 -0.71 20.54 17.20
CA LYS A 14 -0.47 20.43 18.66
C LYS A 14 0.96 20.80 19.04
N PHE A 15 1.91 20.54 18.16
CA PHE A 15 3.32 20.88 18.41
C PHE A 15 3.63 22.35 18.14
N THR A 16 3.05 22.94 17.12
CA THR A 16 3.46 24.27 16.61
C THR A 16 2.40 25.36 16.80
N GLY A 17 1.14 25.00 16.94
CA GLY A 17 0.01 25.93 16.84
C GLY A 17 -0.34 26.32 15.40
N ILE A 18 0.38 25.81 14.38
CA ILE A 18 0.21 26.14 12.95
C ILE A 18 -0.46 24.96 12.27
N ARG A 19 -1.40 25.26 11.36
CA ARG A 19 -2.13 24.27 10.56
C ARG A 19 -1.59 24.26 9.15
N LYS A 20 -1.08 23.11 8.69
CA LYS A 20 -0.66 22.89 7.32
C LYS A 20 -1.09 21.51 6.85
N ALA A 21 -1.68 21.44 5.65
CA ALA A 21 -2.11 20.21 4.99
C ALA A 21 -1.04 19.78 3.98
N GLU A 22 -0.36 18.68 4.25
CA GLU A 22 0.65 18.15 3.34
C GLU A 22 -0.05 17.49 2.13
N PHE A 23 0.47 17.70 0.91
CA PHE A 23 -0.18 17.34 -0.35
C PHE A 23 -0.56 15.86 -0.46
N SER A 24 0.29 14.93 -0.04
CA SER A 24 -0.01 13.50 -0.17
C SER A 24 -1.17 13.08 0.73
N LEU A 25 -1.27 13.66 1.91
CA LEU A 25 -2.39 13.48 2.84
C LEU A 25 -3.63 14.23 2.38
N ALA A 26 -3.48 15.46 1.90
CA ALA A 26 -4.57 16.25 1.34
C ALA A 26 -5.24 15.55 0.15
N SER A 27 -4.46 14.84 -0.67
CA SER A 27 -4.98 14.02 -1.78
C SER A 27 -5.96 12.93 -1.33
N ARG A 28 -5.91 12.50 -0.05
CA ARG A 28 -6.79 11.45 0.50
C ARG A 28 -8.14 11.98 0.96
N THR A 29 -8.33 13.30 0.97
CA THR A 29 -9.58 13.94 1.40
C THR A 29 -10.69 13.91 0.34
N MET A 30 -10.34 13.64 -0.91
CA MET A 30 -11.18 13.81 -2.12
C MET A 30 -11.58 15.27 -2.39
N ALA A 31 -11.10 16.24 -1.63
CA ALA A 31 -11.39 17.67 -1.82
C ALA A 31 -10.27 18.41 -2.56
N LEU A 32 -9.13 17.75 -2.82
CA LEU A 32 -8.00 18.35 -3.51
C LEU A 32 -8.09 18.14 -5.03
N ASP A 33 -7.98 19.22 -5.80
CA ASP A 33 -7.65 19.18 -7.22
C ASP A 33 -6.16 18.84 -7.35
N ILE A 34 -5.84 17.58 -7.59
CA ILE A 34 -4.46 17.08 -7.64
C ILE A 34 -3.67 17.65 -8.82
N LYS A 35 -4.35 17.98 -9.94
CA LYS A 35 -3.71 18.54 -11.12
C LYS A 35 -3.25 19.98 -10.87
N ASN A 36 -4.11 20.80 -10.28
CA ASN A 36 -3.83 22.21 -10.00
C ASN A 36 -3.24 22.44 -8.60
N LYS A 37 -3.06 21.38 -7.80
CA LYS A 37 -2.51 21.39 -6.43
C LYS A 37 -3.20 22.44 -5.54
N LYS A 38 -4.53 22.45 -5.54
CA LYS A 38 -5.36 23.36 -4.74
C LYS A 38 -6.65 22.69 -4.26
N TRP A 39 -7.24 23.20 -3.21
CA TRP A 39 -8.58 22.77 -2.80
C TRP A 39 -9.58 23.05 -3.92
N SER A 40 -10.37 22.05 -4.31
CA SER A 40 -11.32 22.16 -5.44
C SER A 40 -12.54 22.98 -5.04
N GLU A 41 -12.71 24.14 -5.65
CA GLU A 41 -13.87 25.00 -5.41
C GLU A 41 -15.18 24.33 -5.87
N GLU A 42 -15.12 23.54 -6.94
CA GLU A 42 -16.27 22.79 -7.47
C GLU A 42 -16.74 21.74 -6.45
N ILE A 43 -15.83 20.88 -6.00
CA ILE A 43 -16.16 19.83 -5.01
C ILE A 43 -16.67 20.44 -3.71
N LEU A 44 -16.01 21.49 -3.23
CA LEU A 44 -16.42 22.16 -2.00
C LEU A 44 -17.82 22.77 -2.11
N LYS A 45 -18.13 23.39 -3.26
CA LYS A 45 -19.47 23.92 -3.53
C LYS A 45 -20.53 22.82 -3.58
N ASP A 46 -20.26 21.71 -4.28
CA ASP A 46 -21.21 20.61 -4.43
C ASP A 46 -21.47 19.85 -3.11
N THR A 47 -20.51 19.91 -2.18
CA THR A 47 -20.61 19.29 -0.85
C THR A 47 -21.02 20.26 0.26
N ASP A 48 -21.32 21.51 -0.07
CA ASP A 48 -21.67 22.60 0.88
C ASP A 48 -20.58 22.78 1.98
N LEU A 49 -19.32 22.67 1.57
CA LEU A 49 -18.17 22.86 2.46
C LEU A 49 -17.46 24.18 2.16
N GLU A 50 -17.15 24.93 3.19
CA GLU A 50 -16.36 26.16 3.06
C GLU A 50 -14.85 25.82 2.98
N LYS A 51 -14.14 26.46 2.05
CA LYS A 51 -12.68 26.30 1.88
C LYS A 51 -11.90 26.61 3.16
N ASN A 52 -12.41 27.49 3.98
CA ASN A 52 -11.77 27.93 5.24
C ASN A 52 -11.67 26.83 6.30
N ILE A 53 -12.42 25.70 6.16
CA ILE A 53 -12.30 24.56 7.07
C ILE A 53 -10.99 23.81 6.88
N PHE A 54 -10.40 23.84 5.70
CA PHE A 54 -9.15 23.18 5.39
C PHE A 54 -7.94 24.07 5.69
N SER A 55 -6.80 23.43 5.92
CA SER A 55 -5.53 24.10 6.15
C SER A 55 -4.89 24.60 4.86
N GLU A 56 -3.94 25.52 4.97
CA GLU A 56 -3.03 25.87 3.88
C GLU A 56 -2.24 24.64 3.45
N LEU A 57 -2.10 24.45 2.13
CA LEU A 57 -1.37 23.33 1.55
C LEU A 57 0.15 23.54 1.67
N ALA A 58 0.89 22.45 1.88
CA ALA A 58 2.34 22.47 2.03
C ALA A 58 2.98 21.26 1.34
N GLU A 59 4.22 21.43 0.91
CA GLU A 59 5.05 20.34 0.39
C GLU A 59 5.49 19.41 1.53
N SER A 60 5.73 18.15 1.20
CA SER A 60 6.28 17.17 2.13
C SER A 60 7.60 17.65 2.71
N GLY A 61 7.78 17.54 4.03
CA GLY A 61 8.97 17.99 4.74
C GLY A 61 9.09 19.52 4.89
N GLU A 62 8.20 20.32 4.32
CA GLU A 62 8.20 21.77 4.53
C GLU A 62 8.00 22.10 6.02
N PRO A 63 8.80 23.00 6.60
CA PRO A 63 8.63 23.41 7.98
C PRO A 63 7.24 24.00 8.24
N ALA A 64 6.50 23.40 9.17
CA ALA A 64 5.24 23.96 9.65
C ALA A 64 5.46 25.01 10.75
N GLY A 65 6.57 24.92 11.48
CA GLY A 65 6.92 25.86 12.54
C GLY A 65 7.80 25.24 13.62
N ALA A 66 8.13 26.00 14.65
CA ALA A 66 8.86 25.52 15.81
C ALA A 66 7.91 25.02 16.90
N VAL A 67 8.41 24.18 17.79
CA VAL A 67 7.64 23.68 18.95
C VAL A 67 7.19 24.83 19.84
N CYS A 68 5.90 24.91 20.13
CA CYS A 68 5.35 25.93 21.02
C CYS A 68 5.69 25.65 22.50
N GLY A 69 5.78 26.70 23.31
CA GLY A 69 6.20 26.62 24.72
C GLY A 69 5.43 25.58 25.54
N LYS A 70 4.10 25.52 25.38
CA LYS A 70 3.23 24.56 26.08
C LYS A 70 3.59 23.09 25.74
N THR A 71 3.98 22.83 24.51
CA THR A 71 4.38 21.46 24.09
C THR A 71 5.82 21.18 24.54
N ALA A 72 6.72 22.17 24.47
CA ALA A 72 8.08 22.05 24.99
C ALA A 72 8.09 21.65 26.48
N GLU A 73 7.28 22.30 27.31
CA GLU A 73 7.14 21.96 28.73
C GLU A 73 6.68 20.52 28.97
N LYS A 74 5.78 20.00 28.12
CA LYS A 74 5.22 18.65 28.29
C LYS A 74 6.11 17.53 27.75
N THR A 75 6.91 17.82 26.74
CA THR A 75 7.67 16.80 25.99
C THR A 75 9.17 16.85 26.26
N GLY A 76 9.69 17.94 26.83
CA GLY A 76 11.11 18.20 26.97
C GLY A 76 11.82 18.63 25.68
N LEU A 77 11.06 18.81 24.57
CA LEU A 77 11.64 19.32 23.31
C LEU A 77 12.00 20.79 23.42
N SER A 78 13.07 21.18 22.72
CA SER A 78 13.44 22.59 22.61
C SER A 78 12.41 23.38 21.81
N VAL A 79 12.12 24.61 22.21
CA VAL A 79 11.34 25.56 21.41
C VAL A 79 11.99 25.93 20.08
N LYS A 80 13.25 25.55 19.86
CA LYS A 80 13.95 25.69 18.58
C LYS A 80 13.76 24.48 17.64
N THR A 81 13.17 23.39 18.13
CA THR A 81 12.91 22.20 17.31
C THR A 81 11.90 22.52 16.23
N THR A 82 12.29 22.33 14.97
CA THR A 82 11.41 22.50 13.82
C THR A 82 10.54 21.26 13.63
N ILE A 83 9.26 21.46 13.35
CA ILE A 83 8.29 20.40 13.04
C ILE A 83 7.89 20.52 11.58
N SER A 84 7.88 19.37 10.89
CA SER A 84 7.40 19.21 9.52
C SER A 84 6.46 18.01 9.42
N THR A 85 5.56 18.00 8.45
CA THR A 85 4.78 16.81 8.09
C THR A 85 5.49 16.11 6.94
N ALA A 86 5.86 14.83 7.14
CA ALA A 86 6.54 14.05 6.12
C ALA A 86 5.59 13.63 4.98
N GLY A 87 4.37 13.21 5.34
CA GLY A 87 3.34 12.80 4.38
C GLY A 87 2.75 11.43 4.66
N HIS A 88 2.10 10.86 3.65
CA HIS A 88 1.47 9.54 3.72
C HIS A 88 2.54 8.44 3.87
N ASP A 89 2.37 7.52 4.82
CA ASP A 89 3.34 6.50 5.22
C ASP A 89 3.83 5.62 4.05
N HIS A 90 2.93 5.12 3.19
CA HIS A 90 3.32 4.30 2.03
C HIS A 90 4.15 5.09 1.02
N MET A 91 3.89 6.40 0.85
CA MET A 91 4.66 7.26 -0.03
C MET A 91 6.04 7.58 0.56
N CYS A 92 6.09 7.83 1.88
CA CYS A 92 7.36 7.95 2.59
C CYS A 92 8.15 6.64 2.53
N GLY A 93 7.47 5.50 2.72
CA GLY A 93 8.07 4.17 2.60
C GLY A 93 8.63 3.89 1.21
N SER A 94 7.94 4.31 0.15
CA SER A 94 8.44 4.16 -1.22
C SER A 94 9.70 4.97 -1.49
N ALA A 95 9.75 6.21 -1.01
CA ALA A 95 10.95 7.04 -1.09
C ALA A 95 12.12 6.43 -0.29
N ALA A 96 11.85 5.94 0.92
CA ALA A 96 12.84 5.26 1.76
C ALA A 96 13.38 3.97 1.14
N ALA A 97 12.53 3.24 0.38
CA ALA A 97 12.92 2.06 -0.38
C ALA A 97 13.68 2.40 -1.68
N GLY A 98 13.93 3.68 -1.97
CA GLY A 98 14.67 4.12 -3.14
C GLY A 98 13.84 4.20 -4.42
N LEU A 99 12.54 4.40 -4.33
CA LEU A 99 11.69 4.66 -5.49
C LEU A 99 11.72 6.15 -5.81
N TYR A 100 12.53 6.55 -6.81
CA TYR A 100 12.76 7.96 -7.16
C TYR A 100 12.38 8.30 -8.61
N ASP A 101 11.93 7.33 -9.39
CA ASP A 101 11.53 7.50 -10.78
C ASP A 101 10.32 6.62 -11.14
N GLU A 102 9.89 6.67 -12.40
CA GLU A 102 8.74 5.95 -12.90
C GLU A 102 9.04 4.47 -13.24
N ASN A 103 10.30 3.98 -13.13
CA ASN A 103 10.69 2.64 -13.60
C ASN A 103 10.43 1.54 -12.55
N GLY A 104 10.39 1.91 -11.29
CA GLY A 104 10.17 0.99 -10.18
C GLY A 104 8.72 0.98 -9.69
N ILE A 105 8.36 -0.09 -9.01
CA ILE A 105 7.09 -0.24 -8.30
C ILE A 105 7.33 -0.75 -6.89
N LEU A 106 6.64 -0.17 -5.91
CA LEU A 106 6.66 -0.64 -4.53
C LEU A 106 5.55 -1.64 -4.30
N ASN A 107 5.88 -2.79 -3.73
CA ASN A 107 4.94 -3.74 -3.15
C ASN A 107 4.96 -3.61 -1.62
N SER A 108 3.92 -3.05 -1.05
CA SER A 108 3.74 -2.97 0.41
C SER A 108 2.87 -4.12 0.89
N THR A 109 3.44 -5.05 1.66
CA THR A 109 2.76 -6.27 2.11
C THR A 109 2.65 -6.33 3.63
N GLY A 110 1.42 -6.20 4.10
CA GLY A 110 1.01 -6.36 5.49
C GLY A 110 -0.24 -7.24 5.56
N THR A 111 -1.23 -6.86 6.37
CA THR A 111 -2.57 -7.47 6.39
C THR A 111 -3.24 -7.43 5.01
N THR A 112 -3.10 -6.31 4.32
CA THR A 112 -3.41 -6.10 2.91
C THR A 112 -2.12 -6.05 2.10
N GLU A 113 -2.22 -6.07 0.79
CA GLU A 113 -1.09 -5.93 -0.12
C GLU A 113 -1.37 -4.84 -1.13
N GLY A 114 -0.40 -3.99 -1.40
CA GLY A 114 -0.57 -2.87 -2.32
C GLY A 114 0.60 -2.71 -3.28
N LEU A 115 0.28 -2.19 -4.46
CA LEU A 115 1.26 -1.72 -5.43
C LEU A 115 1.18 -0.20 -5.53
N LEU A 116 2.33 0.47 -5.44
CA LEU A 116 2.47 1.92 -5.54
C LEU A 116 3.58 2.23 -6.53
N PHE A 117 3.34 3.15 -7.44
CA PHE A 117 4.35 3.63 -8.38
C PHE A 117 4.22 5.14 -8.63
N LEU A 118 5.31 5.72 -9.12
CA LEU A 118 5.44 7.14 -9.40
C LEU A 118 5.02 7.47 -10.83
N ARG A 119 4.51 8.70 -11.02
CA ARG A 119 4.24 9.27 -12.32
C ARG A 119 4.56 10.76 -12.34
N LYS A 120 4.99 11.27 -13.50
CA LYS A 120 5.14 12.71 -13.72
C LYS A 120 3.81 13.41 -13.95
N GLU A 121 2.81 12.67 -14.41
CA GLU A 121 1.46 13.18 -14.66
C GLU A 121 0.43 12.43 -13.79
N PRO A 122 -0.60 13.11 -13.30
CA PRO A 122 -1.67 12.45 -12.56
C PRO A 122 -2.44 11.49 -13.46
N GLY A 123 -2.90 10.38 -12.89
CA GLY A 123 -3.77 9.43 -13.59
C GLY A 123 -5.20 10.00 -13.70
N LEU A 124 -5.50 10.69 -14.78
CA LEU A 124 -6.78 11.33 -15.02
C LEU A 124 -7.55 10.66 -16.16
N GLY A 125 -8.86 10.89 -16.17
CA GLY A 125 -9.76 10.39 -17.20
C GLY A 125 -10.44 9.08 -16.85
N GLU A 126 -11.39 8.67 -17.69
CA GLU A 126 -12.33 7.58 -17.47
C GLU A 126 -11.62 6.24 -17.19
N LYS A 127 -10.59 5.90 -17.96
CA LYS A 127 -9.84 4.66 -17.78
C LYS A 127 -9.23 4.52 -16.37
N PHE A 128 -8.68 5.62 -15.82
CA PHE A 128 -8.13 5.61 -14.46
C PHE A 128 -9.23 5.56 -13.41
N PHE A 129 -10.36 6.22 -13.65
CA PHE A 129 -11.53 6.15 -12.78
C PHE A 129 -12.09 4.73 -12.72
N ASP A 130 -12.31 4.09 -13.87
CA ASP A 130 -12.87 2.74 -13.97
C ASP A 130 -11.94 1.66 -13.41
N SER A 131 -10.62 1.91 -13.40
CA SER A 131 -9.63 0.99 -12.82
C SER A 131 -9.76 0.81 -11.32
N ASN A 132 -10.48 1.69 -10.63
CA ASN A 132 -10.57 1.74 -9.16
C ASN A 132 -9.21 1.93 -8.46
N PHE A 133 -8.21 2.48 -9.14
CA PHE A 133 -6.92 2.81 -8.53
C PHE A 133 -7.00 4.17 -7.84
N SER A 134 -6.32 4.28 -6.70
CA SER A 134 -6.18 5.54 -6.00
C SER A 134 -5.10 6.40 -6.66
N ASN A 135 -5.37 7.69 -6.78
CA ASN A 135 -4.50 8.67 -7.38
C ASN A 135 -4.21 9.79 -6.38
N GLY A 136 -3.01 10.37 -6.41
CA GLY A 136 -2.63 11.42 -5.47
C GLY A 136 -1.31 12.10 -5.82
N ILE A 137 -0.92 13.06 -5.00
CA ILE A 137 0.38 13.73 -5.08
C ILE A 137 1.35 12.93 -4.20
N HIS A 138 2.56 12.68 -4.69
CA HIS A 138 3.59 11.97 -3.95
C HIS A 138 4.37 12.90 -3.01
N VAL A 139 5.05 12.34 -2.00
CA VAL A 139 5.93 13.10 -1.09
C VAL A 139 7.20 13.61 -1.78
N LEU A 140 7.65 12.96 -2.85
CA LEU A 140 8.70 13.47 -3.71
C LEU A 140 8.11 14.54 -4.62
N LYS A 141 8.76 15.70 -4.61
CA LYS A 141 8.35 16.85 -5.43
C LYS A 141 8.24 16.49 -6.90
N ASP A 142 7.24 17.04 -7.58
CA ASP A 142 6.98 16.86 -9.01
C ASP A 142 6.63 15.42 -9.44
N PHE A 143 6.19 14.59 -8.46
CA PHE A 143 5.62 13.29 -8.73
C PHE A 143 4.19 13.16 -8.22
N TYR A 144 3.42 12.38 -8.96
CA TYR A 144 2.14 11.82 -8.56
C TYR A 144 2.33 10.35 -8.21
N THR A 145 1.36 9.78 -7.53
CA THR A 145 1.35 8.36 -7.22
C THR A 145 0.04 7.72 -7.66
N ILE A 146 0.15 6.52 -8.20
CA ILE A 146 -0.98 5.60 -8.34
C ILE A 146 -0.77 4.48 -7.33
N TYR A 147 -1.83 4.16 -6.61
CA TYR A 147 -1.82 3.13 -5.60
C TYR A 147 -3.02 2.22 -5.75
N SER A 148 -2.79 0.93 -5.63
CA SER A 148 -3.83 -0.09 -5.62
C SER A 148 -3.59 -1.09 -4.49
N SER A 149 -4.65 -1.64 -3.91
CA SER A 149 -4.58 -2.53 -2.75
C SER A 149 -5.50 -3.73 -2.90
N LEU A 150 -4.95 -4.91 -2.64
CA LEU A 150 -5.65 -6.17 -2.47
C LEU A 150 -6.06 -6.33 -1.00
N PRO A 151 -7.34 -6.63 -0.71
CA PRO A 151 -7.86 -6.63 0.66
C PRO A 151 -7.40 -7.82 1.51
N SER A 152 -6.86 -8.87 0.89
CA SER A 152 -6.42 -10.08 1.56
C SER A 152 -5.01 -10.46 1.13
N ALA A 153 -4.04 -10.40 2.06
CA ALA A 153 -2.66 -10.86 1.86
C ALA A 153 -2.20 -11.56 3.13
N GLY A 154 -1.48 -10.90 4.02
CA GLY A 154 -1.17 -11.44 5.34
C GLY A 154 -2.41 -11.85 6.14
N TYR A 155 -3.55 -11.22 5.86
CA TYR A 155 -4.84 -11.66 6.43
C TYR A 155 -5.20 -13.10 6.05
N ALA A 156 -4.99 -13.51 4.80
CA ALA A 156 -5.28 -14.88 4.37
C ALA A 156 -4.37 -15.91 5.08
N ILE A 157 -3.10 -15.55 5.27
CA ILE A 157 -2.14 -16.37 6.03
C ILE A 157 -2.55 -16.49 7.50
N GLU A 158 -2.90 -15.36 8.11
CA GLU A 158 -3.33 -15.35 9.52
C GLU A 158 -4.67 -16.09 9.71
N TRP A 159 -5.59 -15.97 8.75
CA TRP A 159 -6.83 -16.75 8.73
C TRP A 159 -6.54 -18.25 8.67
N PHE A 160 -5.61 -18.69 7.81
CA PHE A 160 -5.18 -20.09 7.71
C PHE A 160 -4.57 -20.58 9.01
N ARG A 161 -3.62 -19.84 9.57
CA ARG A 161 -2.98 -20.18 10.86
C ARG A 161 -4.01 -20.40 11.96
N LYS A 162 -4.98 -19.49 12.09
CA LYS A 162 -6.06 -19.60 13.10
C LYS A 162 -7.00 -20.76 12.85
N LYS A 163 -7.33 -21.07 11.59
CA LYS A 163 -8.25 -22.16 11.25
C LYS A 163 -7.68 -23.54 11.51
N PHE A 164 -6.38 -23.70 11.38
CA PHE A 164 -5.67 -24.97 11.56
C PHE A 164 -4.87 -25.05 12.87
N ASP A 165 -5.05 -24.06 13.75
CA ASP A 165 -4.36 -23.96 15.06
C ASP A 165 -2.85 -24.07 14.93
N ILE A 166 -2.27 -23.36 13.95
CA ILE A 166 -0.84 -23.36 13.64
C ILE A 166 -0.13 -22.29 14.48
N SER A 167 0.79 -22.72 15.33
CA SER A 167 1.64 -21.81 16.10
C SER A 167 2.58 -20.99 15.20
N GLU A 168 3.19 -19.94 15.74
CA GLU A 168 4.16 -19.13 15.00
C GLU A 168 5.41 -19.95 14.63
N ASP A 169 5.91 -20.77 15.54
CA ASP A 169 7.05 -21.66 15.30
C ASP A 169 6.75 -22.76 14.28
N GLU A 170 5.56 -23.32 14.30
CA GLU A 170 5.12 -24.31 13.31
C GLU A 170 5.01 -23.66 11.93
N PHE A 171 4.40 -22.48 11.84
CA PHE A 171 4.30 -21.72 10.60
C PHE A 171 5.67 -21.39 10.02
N TYR A 172 6.60 -20.92 10.85
CA TYR A 172 7.96 -20.65 10.41
C TYR A 172 8.63 -21.91 9.84
N ARG A 173 8.55 -23.05 10.55
CA ARG A 173 9.11 -24.33 10.06
C ARG A 173 8.47 -24.78 8.74
N MET A 174 7.16 -24.67 8.61
CA MET A 174 6.46 -25.01 7.36
C MET A 174 6.96 -24.17 6.19
N THR A 175 7.07 -22.85 6.36
CA THR A 175 7.53 -21.96 5.30
C THR A 175 8.99 -22.18 4.91
N GLU A 176 9.89 -22.42 5.88
CA GLU A 176 11.29 -22.74 5.59
C GLU A 176 11.43 -24.10 4.89
N ASN A 177 10.70 -25.13 5.33
CA ASN A 177 10.71 -26.43 4.67
C ASN A 177 10.24 -26.35 3.20
N LEU A 178 9.17 -25.60 2.94
CA LEU A 178 8.68 -25.36 1.58
C LEU A 178 9.72 -24.61 0.74
N TYR A 179 10.34 -23.56 1.32
CA TYR A 179 11.39 -22.80 0.65
C TYR A 179 12.57 -23.70 0.26
N GLU A 180 13.09 -24.49 1.17
CA GLU A 180 14.21 -25.43 0.91
C GLU A 180 13.86 -26.48 -0.16
N LYS A 181 12.64 -27.03 -0.13
CA LYS A 181 12.16 -27.96 -1.17
C LYS A 181 12.15 -27.30 -2.56
N ILE A 182 11.70 -26.04 -2.67
CA ILE A 182 11.69 -25.30 -3.92
C ILE A 182 13.11 -25.04 -4.41
N MET A 183 14.00 -24.61 -3.53
CA MET A 183 15.40 -24.31 -3.86
C MET A 183 16.18 -25.55 -4.32
N GLN A 184 15.95 -26.71 -3.70
CA GLN A 184 16.61 -27.97 -4.07
C GLN A 184 16.19 -28.51 -5.43
N LYS A 185 14.96 -28.24 -5.86
CA LYS A 185 14.40 -28.79 -7.10
C LYS A 185 14.50 -27.83 -8.29
N ASP A 186 14.89 -26.59 -8.03
CA ASP A 186 14.92 -25.49 -9.03
C ASP A 186 13.64 -25.39 -9.88
N TYR A 187 12.50 -25.73 -9.26
CA TYR A 187 11.19 -25.55 -9.88
C TYR A 187 10.12 -25.22 -8.83
N LEU A 188 9.07 -24.50 -9.24
CA LEU A 188 7.87 -24.36 -8.44
C LEU A 188 7.14 -25.71 -8.40
N PRO A 189 6.91 -26.30 -7.21
CA PRO A 189 6.04 -27.46 -7.16
C PRO A 189 4.68 -27.04 -7.71
N GLU A 190 4.18 -27.81 -8.68
CA GLU A 190 2.79 -27.70 -9.10
C GLU A 190 1.94 -28.13 -7.90
N ALA A 191 1.47 -27.16 -7.14
CA ALA A 191 0.45 -27.45 -6.16
C ALA A 191 -0.80 -27.88 -6.91
N GLU A 192 -1.30 -29.07 -6.61
CA GLU A 192 -2.51 -29.61 -7.27
C GLU A 192 -3.79 -28.84 -6.91
N GLY A 193 -3.69 -27.53 -6.69
CA GLY A 193 -4.83 -26.72 -6.28
C GLY A 193 -4.70 -25.24 -6.61
N ILE A 194 -5.83 -24.55 -6.55
CA ILE A 194 -5.92 -23.10 -6.77
C ILE A 194 -6.60 -22.47 -5.56
N PHE A 195 -6.06 -21.36 -5.10
CA PHE A 195 -6.69 -20.50 -4.11
C PHE A 195 -7.00 -19.12 -4.70
N ILE A 196 -8.27 -18.71 -4.63
CA ILE A 196 -8.69 -17.33 -4.90
C ILE A 196 -8.80 -16.61 -3.56
N PRO A 197 -8.00 -15.56 -3.29
CA PRO A 197 -7.85 -15.00 -1.93
C PRO A 197 -8.94 -13.99 -1.53
N HIS A 198 -10.18 -14.13 -2.01
CA HIS A 198 -11.25 -13.16 -1.79
C HIS A 198 -11.97 -13.33 -0.44
N LEU A 199 -11.22 -13.56 0.65
CA LEU A 199 -11.78 -13.67 2.00
C LEU A 199 -12.49 -12.39 2.47
N ARG A 200 -12.09 -11.24 1.93
CA ARG A 200 -12.64 -9.90 2.22
C ARG A 200 -13.15 -9.19 0.96
N GLY A 201 -13.55 -9.97 -0.05
CA GLY A 201 -13.88 -9.45 -1.38
C GLY A 201 -12.65 -9.32 -2.27
N SER A 202 -12.84 -8.89 -3.52
CA SER A 202 -11.76 -8.60 -4.48
C SER A 202 -11.30 -7.15 -4.41
N GLY A 203 -10.05 -6.93 -4.80
CA GLY A 203 -9.47 -5.61 -5.03
C GLY A 203 -9.67 -5.14 -6.48
N PRO A 204 -9.06 -4.01 -6.87
CA PRO A 204 -8.95 -3.57 -8.25
C PRO A 204 -8.28 -4.63 -9.14
N PRO A 205 -8.53 -4.61 -10.47
CA PRO A 205 -9.38 -3.64 -11.18
C PRO A 205 -10.89 -3.91 -11.02
N VAL A 206 -11.29 -5.12 -10.67
CA VAL A 206 -12.71 -5.50 -10.51
C VAL A 206 -13.04 -5.60 -9.02
N ARG A 207 -13.23 -4.45 -8.39
CA ARG A 207 -13.52 -4.38 -6.96
C ARG A 207 -14.94 -4.85 -6.64
N SER A 208 -15.06 -5.85 -5.74
CA SER A 208 -16.35 -6.32 -5.27
C SER A 208 -16.26 -6.89 -3.85
N ILE A 209 -17.16 -6.42 -2.97
CA ILE A 209 -17.33 -6.97 -1.63
C ILE A 209 -18.15 -8.28 -1.60
N LYS A 210 -18.75 -8.65 -2.75
CA LYS A 210 -19.60 -9.84 -2.88
C LYS A 210 -18.84 -11.10 -3.25
N THR A 211 -17.61 -10.97 -3.78
CA THR A 211 -16.76 -12.13 -4.10
C THR A 211 -16.36 -12.88 -2.83
N ARG A 212 -16.05 -14.17 -2.99
CA ARG A 212 -15.68 -15.06 -1.90
C ARG A 212 -14.43 -15.82 -2.27
N ALA A 213 -13.67 -16.24 -1.25
CA ALA A 213 -12.53 -17.11 -1.44
C ALA A 213 -12.97 -18.48 -1.96
N LEU A 214 -12.09 -19.12 -2.74
CA LEU A 214 -12.31 -20.44 -3.30
C LEU A 214 -11.01 -21.25 -3.17
N PHE A 215 -11.13 -22.48 -2.69
CA PHE A 215 -10.14 -23.54 -2.91
C PHE A 215 -10.70 -24.50 -3.95
N TYR A 216 -9.88 -24.84 -4.94
CA TYR A 216 -10.23 -25.81 -5.98
C TYR A 216 -9.10 -26.83 -6.13
N GLY A 217 -9.45 -28.08 -6.44
CA GLY A 217 -8.48 -29.15 -6.68
C GLY A 217 -7.86 -29.77 -5.42
N ILE A 218 -8.37 -29.47 -4.22
CA ILE A 218 -7.94 -30.13 -2.99
C ILE A 218 -8.60 -31.51 -2.83
N THR A 219 -7.84 -32.46 -2.27
CA THR A 219 -8.27 -33.86 -2.03
C THR A 219 -8.10 -34.21 -0.54
N GLU A 220 -8.56 -35.41 -0.16
CA GLU A 220 -8.34 -35.91 1.21
C GLU A 220 -6.87 -36.06 1.58
N GLY A 221 -5.98 -36.26 0.58
CA GLY A 221 -4.52 -36.34 0.77
C GLY A 221 -3.80 -35.01 0.85
N THR A 222 -4.50 -33.88 0.58
CA THR A 222 -3.86 -32.57 0.61
C THR A 222 -3.40 -32.19 2.00
N THR A 223 -2.11 -32.00 2.19
CA THR A 223 -1.47 -31.67 3.48
C THR A 223 -1.64 -30.19 3.85
N LYS A 224 -1.38 -29.85 5.13
CA LYS A 224 -1.36 -28.44 5.58
C LYS A 224 -0.30 -27.61 4.84
N GLU A 225 0.87 -28.19 4.56
CA GLU A 225 1.96 -27.56 3.82
C GLU A 225 1.54 -27.24 2.38
N GLU A 226 0.88 -28.15 1.70
CA GLU A 226 0.35 -27.95 0.35
C GLU A 226 -0.73 -26.88 0.34
N LEU A 227 -1.66 -26.89 1.29
CA LEU A 227 -2.65 -25.82 1.43
C LEU A 227 -1.99 -24.46 1.64
N LEU A 228 -0.95 -24.40 2.46
CA LEU A 228 -0.20 -23.15 2.70
C LEU A 228 0.49 -22.66 1.42
N LEU A 229 1.10 -23.59 0.65
CA LEU A 229 1.73 -23.27 -0.64
C LEU A 229 0.70 -22.73 -1.63
N ILE A 230 -0.46 -23.39 -1.76
CA ILE A 230 -1.58 -22.96 -2.62
C ILE A 230 -2.05 -21.55 -2.23
N ILE A 231 -2.11 -21.24 -0.93
CA ILE A 231 -2.46 -19.89 -0.46
C ILE A 231 -1.41 -18.87 -0.93
N PHE A 232 -0.13 -19.13 -0.72
CA PHE A 232 0.93 -18.21 -1.14
C PHE A 232 0.93 -18.00 -2.66
N GLN A 233 0.76 -19.07 -3.44
CA GLN A 233 0.67 -19.00 -4.90
C GLN A 233 -0.55 -18.18 -5.33
N GLY A 234 -1.72 -18.42 -4.74
CA GLY A 234 -2.95 -17.67 -5.03
C GLY A 234 -2.80 -16.18 -4.74
N LEU A 235 -2.14 -15.80 -3.65
CA LEU A 235 -1.81 -14.41 -3.33
C LEU A 235 -0.87 -13.79 -4.40
N CYS A 236 0.15 -14.53 -4.83
CA CYS A 236 1.08 -14.06 -5.85
C CYS A 236 0.43 -13.96 -7.24
N PHE A 237 -0.48 -14.86 -7.60
CA PHE A 237 -1.25 -14.77 -8.84
C PHE A 237 -2.20 -13.58 -8.85
N GLU A 238 -2.86 -13.28 -7.73
CA GLU A 238 -3.70 -12.09 -7.60
C GLU A 238 -2.86 -10.80 -7.72
N LEU A 239 -1.67 -10.77 -7.10
CA LEU A 239 -0.73 -9.66 -7.24
C LEU A 239 -0.26 -9.50 -8.69
N LYS A 240 0.01 -10.60 -9.40
CA LYS A 240 0.38 -10.59 -10.82
C LYS A 240 -0.74 -10.04 -11.70
N ASN A 241 -1.98 -10.44 -11.44
CA ASN A 241 -3.15 -9.91 -12.14
C ASN A 241 -3.27 -8.39 -11.94
N LEU A 242 -3.07 -7.92 -10.71
CA LEU A 242 -3.04 -6.49 -10.42
C LEU A 242 -1.89 -5.77 -11.14
N LEU A 243 -0.68 -6.32 -11.13
CA LEU A 243 0.48 -5.76 -11.82
C LEU A 243 0.24 -5.66 -13.33
N ASN A 244 -0.29 -6.72 -13.95
CA ASN A 244 -0.62 -6.72 -15.36
C ASN A 244 -1.65 -5.62 -15.70
N SER A 245 -2.69 -5.46 -14.89
CA SER A 245 -3.70 -4.41 -15.07
C SER A 245 -3.11 -3.00 -14.97
N ILE A 246 -2.15 -2.79 -14.08
CA ILE A 246 -1.41 -1.53 -13.98
C ILE A 246 -0.56 -1.30 -15.24
N GLU A 247 0.20 -2.30 -15.66
CA GLU A 247 1.07 -2.21 -16.84
C GLU A 247 0.27 -1.96 -18.13
N GLU A 248 -0.91 -2.56 -18.27
CA GLU A 248 -1.82 -2.32 -19.41
C GLU A 248 -2.40 -0.90 -19.38
N LEU A 249 -2.86 -0.44 -18.21
CA LEU A 249 -3.44 0.90 -18.05
C LEU A 249 -2.43 2.00 -18.35
N THR A 250 -1.19 1.82 -17.90
CA THR A 250 -0.14 2.85 -17.98
C THR A 250 0.76 2.72 -19.21
N VAL A 251 0.66 1.59 -19.93
CA VAL A 251 1.58 1.22 -21.03
C VAL A 251 3.04 1.20 -20.56
N GLN A 252 3.26 0.92 -19.28
CA GLN A 252 4.56 0.92 -18.62
C GLN A 252 4.90 -0.49 -18.12
N LYS A 253 6.17 -0.87 -18.18
CA LYS A 253 6.67 -2.12 -17.62
C LYS A 253 7.62 -1.86 -16.48
N PHE A 254 7.44 -2.60 -15.39
CA PHE A 254 8.29 -2.49 -14.22
C PHE A 254 9.24 -3.69 -14.17
N SER A 255 10.55 -3.44 -14.19
CA SER A 255 11.58 -4.49 -14.15
C SER A 255 11.86 -4.95 -12.73
N GLU A 256 11.75 -4.06 -11.76
CA GLU A 256 12.06 -4.29 -10.35
C GLU A 256 10.86 -3.98 -9.46
N ILE A 257 10.63 -4.85 -8.47
CA ILE A 257 9.62 -4.65 -7.45
C ILE A 257 10.31 -4.50 -6.09
N LYS A 258 10.22 -3.32 -5.51
CA LYS A 258 10.73 -3.08 -4.16
C LYS A 258 9.68 -3.52 -3.14
N VAL A 259 10.06 -4.40 -2.21
CA VAL A 259 9.10 -4.95 -1.22
C VAL A 259 9.36 -4.35 0.16
N ILE A 260 8.28 -3.88 0.79
CA ILE A 260 8.31 -3.45 2.19
C ILE A 260 7.21 -4.14 3.00
N GLY A 261 7.37 -4.15 4.33
CA GLY A 261 6.37 -4.69 5.25
C GLY A 261 6.75 -6.08 5.78
N SER A 262 5.80 -6.76 6.41
CA SER A 262 6.04 -8.03 7.11
C SER A 262 6.47 -9.18 6.19
N ALA A 263 6.08 -9.16 4.93
CA ALA A 263 6.44 -10.18 3.93
C ALA A 263 7.96 -10.26 3.68
N CYS A 264 8.72 -9.17 3.89
CA CYS A 264 10.18 -9.16 3.70
C CYS A 264 10.92 -10.20 4.57
N ARG A 265 10.29 -10.70 5.61
CA ARG A 265 10.87 -11.71 6.50
C ARG A 265 10.56 -13.15 6.07
N ASN A 266 9.70 -13.34 5.07
CA ASN A 266 9.29 -14.68 4.62
C ASN A 266 9.94 -14.99 3.27
N ARG A 267 11.02 -15.78 3.31
CA ARG A 267 11.82 -16.18 2.13
C ARG A 267 10.99 -16.92 1.09
N LEU A 268 10.08 -17.79 1.51
CA LEU A 268 9.18 -18.51 0.60
C LEU A 268 8.30 -17.54 -0.19
N TRP A 269 7.69 -16.57 0.51
CA TRP A 269 6.80 -15.61 -0.16
C TRP A 269 7.55 -14.74 -1.16
N LEU A 270 8.75 -14.24 -0.79
CA LEU A 270 9.58 -13.46 -1.71
C LEU A 270 10.00 -14.26 -2.95
N LYS A 271 10.41 -15.52 -2.74
CA LYS A 271 10.77 -16.41 -3.87
C LYS A 271 9.58 -16.65 -4.80
N LEU A 272 8.41 -16.98 -4.25
CA LEU A 272 7.18 -17.18 -5.04
C LEU A 272 6.74 -15.91 -5.78
N LYS A 273 6.89 -14.74 -5.15
CA LYS A 273 6.65 -13.46 -5.83
C LYS A 273 7.58 -13.30 -7.03
N ALA A 274 8.89 -13.46 -6.84
CA ALA A 274 9.85 -13.33 -7.93
C ALA A 274 9.52 -14.25 -9.11
N ASP A 275 9.27 -15.53 -8.81
CA ASP A 275 8.99 -16.55 -9.82
C ASP A 275 7.66 -16.30 -10.57
N ILE A 276 6.59 -16.06 -9.84
CA ILE A 276 5.25 -15.89 -10.42
C ILE A 276 5.13 -14.56 -11.15
N LEU A 277 5.64 -13.46 -10.58
CA LEU A 277 5.59 -12.16 -11.23
C LEU A 277 6.57 -12.09 -12.42
N GLY A 278 7.67 -12.86 -12.39
CA GLY A 278 8.73 -12.81 -13.38
C GLY A 278 9.47 -11.48 -13.34
N ARG A 279 9.75 -10.99 -12.11
CA ARG A 279 10.42 -9.72 -11.85
C ARG A 279 11.42 -9.87 -10.72
N ASP A 280 12.45 -9.04 -10.72
CA ASP A 280 13.38 -8.93 -9.62
C ASP A 280 12.68 -8.33 -8.39
N ILE A 281 12.93 -8.94 -7.23
CA ILE A 281 12.40 -8.50 -5.94
C ILE A 281 13.56 -7.96 -5.10
N ALA A 282 13.47 -6.68 -4.69
CA ALA A 282 14.47 -5.97 -3.91
C ALA A 282 13.93 -5.51 -2.53
#